data_36e61d33e39bdd8bf12db85799e9ef2d
#
_entry.id   36e61d33e39bdd8bf12db85799e9ef2d
#
_cell.length_a   1.000
_cell.length_b   1.000
_cell.length_c   1.000
_cell.angle_alpha   90.00
_cell.angle_beta   90.00
_cell.angle_gamma   90.00
#
_symmetry.space_group_name_H-M   'P 1'
#
loop_
_entity.id
_entity.type
_entity.pdbx_description
1 polymer ?
#
loop_
_entity_poly.entity_id
_entity_poly.type
_entity_poly.pdbx_seq_one_letter_code
_entity_poly.pdbx_strand_id
1 'polypeptide(L)'
;MRSLTTCFVLVLFLIALGSFAYAQGDGSADKNVASPPTGATKEGATREEVEQLRSEVAKQRQTIEELKAMVQRLAEANPQAANASHPLQTSQQATDGAHLVNAVIVQPEAAAEPAETAQAAKPSDKKPAEKKETGVVAGWNGEHFFIKSPDGKFQIQPYGYVQSDYRAYQGDGAPSDTFLIRRARFGFQGNYGSHYDFAFLIDAAATNGLVLRDLFLNIKPVPAFQFQVGQFKEPFAQELTEGVTNIDFVERSLASLLYPSAATAFRSPGATIHGDLSGGVVQYWVGAFNGKGILANNTTNEPEIIGRLRFYPWKKKKDNVLQGFAFGGGIGRGRSRGLSNETSFSGTMPDAAYTFFPSFRINGPIERYNGEFTWTHGPWAVRGEYDQLNQFRRGVGSEQSGGLGFQDLPGIIAKAGYLQATYLLTGETRPENGAPKVKHPFLGPEGAGGAHGWGAWELGFRYDKIQAKEPGTNQLTAFTPGFVPTFDDHTDRFTAAINWYPNNWIRYMLDFSVDRLKDPSVQGQEPQNFFVLLQRLQFRF
;
A
#
# COMPACT_ATOMS: atom_id res chain seq x y z
N MET A 1 -11.15 8.25 -40.68
CA MET A 1 -10.18 8.11 -39.57
C MET A 1 -10.83 7.75 -38.21
N ARG A 2 -12.09 8.15 -37.93
CA ARG A 2 -12.77 7.82 -36.65
C ARG A 2 -13.09 6.33 -36.43
N SER A 3 -13.23 5.54 -37.48
CA SER A 3 -13.58 4.10 -37.38
C SER A 3 -12.38 3.19 -37.07
N LEU A 4 -11.17 3.54 -37.50
CA LEU A 4 -9.99 2.71 -37.25
C LEU A 4 -9.54 2.74 -35.79
N THR A 5 -9.74 3.85 -35.12
CA THR A 5 -9.23 4.09 -33.76
C THR A 5 -10.10 3.44 -32.70
N THR A 6 -11.44 3.46 -32.92
CA THR A 6 -12.37 2.71 -32.03
C THR A 6 -12.14 1.21 -32.16
N CYS A 7 -11.78 0.72 -33.35
CA CYS A 7 -11.37 -0.67 -33.54
C CYS A 7 -10.07 -1.01 -32.82
N PHE A 8 -9.09 -0.09 -32.75
CA PHE A 8 -7.81 -0.38 -32.12
C PHE A 8 -7.90 -0.51 -30.60
N VAL A 9 -8.70 0.33 -29.96
CA VAL A 9 -8.97 0.23 -28.51
C VAL A 9 -9.82 -1.01 -28.18
N LEU A 10 -10.79 -1.34 -29.01
CA LEU A 10 -11.58 -2.58 -28.87
C LEU A 10 -10.75 -3.83 -29.14
N VAL A 11 -9.82 -3.78 -30.08
CA VAL A 11 -8.90 -4.89 -30.42
C VAL A 11 -7.88 -5.11 -29.29
N LEU A 12 -7.37 -4.06 -28.64
CA LEU A 12 -6.52 -4.22 -27.44
C LEU A 12 -7.29 -4.80 -26.25
N PHE A 13 -8.58 -4.44 -26.09
CA PHE A 13 -9.44 -5.00 -25.06
C PHE A 13 -9.83 -6.45 -25.37
N LEU A 14 -10.05 -6.79 -26.65
CA LEU A 14 -10.36 -8.15 -27.11
C LEU A 14 -9.12 -9.05 -27.16
N ILE A 15 -7.92 -8.51 -27.42
CA ILE A 15 -6.66 -9.28 -27.34
C ILE A 15 -6.36 -9.66 -25.91
N ALA A 16 -6.63 -8.77 -24.94
CA ALA A 16 -6.50 -9.09 -23.51
C ALA A 16 -7.49 -10.16 -23.05
N LEU A 17 -8.69 -10.20 -23.65
CA LEU A 17 -9.71 -11.24 -23.39
C LEU A 17 -9.50 -12.52 -24.23
N GLY A 18 -9.00 -12.39 -25.45
CA GLY A 18 -8.80 -13.51 -26.37
C GLY A 18 -7.61 -14.40 -26.04
N SER A 19 -6.59 -13.87 -25.36
CA SER A 19 -5.44 -14.67 -24.93
C SER A 19 -5.78 -15.66 -23.81
N PHE A 20 -6.85 -15.43 -23.07
CA PHE A 20 -7.37 -16.35 -22.04
C PHE A 20 -8.25 -17.47 -22.62
N ALA A 21 -8.93 -17.24 -23.73
CA ALA A 21 -9.78 -18.27 -24.35
C ALA A 21 -8.99 -19.35 -25.11
N TYR A 22 -7.73 -19.06 -25.49
CA TYR A 22 -6.89 -20.02 -26.23
C TYR A 22 -6.10 -20.98 -25.32
N ALA A 23 -6.03 -20.71 -24.04
CA ALA A 23 -5.35 -21.58 -23.06
C ALA A 23 -6.28 -22.68 -22.45
N GLN A 24 -7.57 -22.65 -22.76
CA GLN A 24 -8.55 -23.65 -22.28
C GLN A 24 -9.05 -24.65 -23.35
N GLY A 25 -8.48 -24.69 -24.52
CA GLY A 25 -8.92 -25.56 -25.61
C GLY A 25 -7.78 -26.37 -26.21
N ASP A 26 -7.42 -27.49 -25.64
CA ASP A 26 -7.22 -28.77 -26.32
C ASP A 26 -6.69 -29.82 -25.34
N GLY A 27 -7.61 -30.48 -24.70
CA GLY A 27 -7.42 -31.77 -24.04
C GLY A 27 -8.36 -32.79 -24.68
N SER A 28 -8.21 -33.06 -25.98
CA SER A 28 -8.94 -34.16 -26.60
C SER A 28 -8.20 -35.47 -26.35
N ALA A 29 -8.95 -36.36 -25.77
CA ALA A 29 -8.67 -37.73 -25.44
C ALA A 29 -7.90 -38.50 -26.52
N ASP A 30 -6.86 -39.18 -26.13
CA ASP A 30 -6.47 -40.43 -26.79
C ASP A 30 -6.54 -41.56 -25.79
N LYS A 31 -7.45 -42.49 -26.12
CA LYS A 31 -7.67 -43.74 -25.39
C LYS A 31 -6.54 -44.71 -25.74
N ASN A 32 -5.70 -45.07 -24.79
CA ASN A 32 -5.12 -46.38 -24.77
C ASN A 32 -5.03 -46.93 -23.37
N VAL A 33 -5.73 -48.02 -23.22
CA VAL A 33 -5.91 -48.83 -22.03
C VAL A 33 -4.60 -49.52 -21.64
N ALA A 34 -4.14 -49.24 -20.44
CA ALA A 34 -3.30 -50.21 -19.71
C ALA A 34 -3.77 -50.19 -18.26
N SER A 35 -4.15 -51.37 -17.77
CA SER A 35 -4.69 -51.64 -16.43
C SER A 35 -3.70 -51.23 -15.34
N PRO A 36 -4.20 -50.71 -14.18
CA PRO A 36 -3.35 -50.32 -13.07
C PRO A 36 -2.93 -51.55 -12.23
N PRO A 37 -1.74 -51.49 -11.63
CA PRO A 37 -1.38 -52.46 -10.60
C PRO A 37 -2.20 -52.20 -9.33
N THR A 38 -2.88 -53.19 -8.88
CA THR A 38 -3.56 -53.31 -7.60
C THR A 38 -2.58 -53.08 -6.45
N GLY A 39 -2.95 -52.17 -5.51
CA GLY A 39 -2.39 -52.21 -4.18
C GLY A 39 -1.95 -50.86 -3.61
N ALA A 40 -2.90 -49.99 -3.25
CA ALA A 40 -2.73 -49.07 -2.12
C ALA A 40 -4.09 -48.96 -1.43
N THR A 41 -4.28 -49.77 -0.42
CA THR A 41 -5.35 -49.68 0.57
C THR A 41 -5.23 -48.33 1.26
N LYS A 42 -6.26 -47.49 1.17
CA LYS A 42 -6.47 -46.39 2.11
C LYS A 42 -6.71 -47.08 3.47
N GLU A 43 -5.71 -47.04 4.33
CA GLU A 43 -5.90 -47.40 5.74
C GLU A 43 -6.91 -46.39 6.33
N GLY A 44 -8.11 -46.84 6.60
CA GLY A 44 -9.06 -46.11 7.43
C GLY A 44 -8.49 -46.02 8.84
N ALA A 45 -8.69 -44.90 9.53
CA ALA A 45 -8.28 -44.68 10.90
C ALA A 45 -8.63 -45.89 11.75
N THR A 46 -7.67 -46.36 12.54
CA THR A 46 -7.87 -47.53 13.41
C THR A 46 -8.93 -47.22 14.47
N ARG A 47 -9.58 -48.27 14.97
CA ARG A 47 -10.63 -48.12 15.97
C ARG A 47 -10.11 -47.41 17.24
N GLU A 48 -8.84 -47.60 17.55
CA GLU A 48 -8.14 -46.95 18.67
C GLU A 48 -7.93 -45.44 18.41
N GLU A 49 -7.56 -45.02 17.20
CA GLU A 49 -7.43 -43.60 16.84
C GLU A 49 -8.77 -42.87 16.91
N VAL A 50 -9.85 -43.54 16.49
CA VAL A 50 -11.20 -42.96 16.59
C VAL A 50 -11.64 -42.81 18.05
N GLU A 51 -11.31 -43.75 18.92
CA GLU A 51 -11.61 -43.65 20.35
C GLU A 51 -10.74 -42.60 21.05
N GLN A 52 -9.46 -42.44 20.69
CA GLN A 52 -8.61 -41.37 21.17
C GLN A 52 -9.14 -39.98 20.75
N LEU A 53 -9.52 -39.80 19.49
CA LEU A 53 -10.12 -38.55 19.01
C LEU A 53 -11.45 -38.22 19.72
N ARG A 54 -12.29 -39.24 19.98
CA ARG A 54 -13.52 -39.05 20.76
C ARG A 54 -13.25 -38.63 22.20
N SER A 55 -12.26 -39.21 22.83
CA SER A 55 -11.83 -38.81 24.18
C SER A 55 -11.30 -37.37 24.21
N GLU A 56 -10.49 -36.99 23.21
CA GLU A 56 -9.95 -35.64 23.09
C GLU A 56 -11.05 -34.58 22.86
N VAL A 57 -12.01 -34.89 21.98
CA VAL A 57 -13.18 -34.02 21.74
C VAL A 57 -14.04 -33.86 23.00
N ALA A 58 -14.19 -34.92 23.79
CA ALA A 58 -14.91 -34.86 25.05
C ALA A 58 -14.21 -33.94 26.07
N LYS A 59 -12.89 -34.03 26.20
CA LYS A 59 -12.09 -33.13 27.05
C LYS A 59 -12.19 -31.67 26.61
N GLN A 60 -12.09 -31.41 25.29
CA GLN A 60 -12.24 -30.07 24.77
C GLN A 60 -13.63 -29.47 25.05
N ARG A 61 -14.70 -30.27 24.93
CA ARG A 61 -16.06 -29.84 25.30
C ARG A 61 -16.17 -29.46 26.76
N GLN A 62 -15.60 -30.28 27.66
CA GLN A 62 -15.58 -29.98 29.09
C GLN A 62 -14.86 -28.63 29.38
N THR A 63 -13.69 -28.41 28.76
CA THR A 63 -12.95 -27.17 28.92
C THR A 63 -13.75 -25.93 28.41
N ILE A 64 -14.49 -26.10 27.31
CA ILE A 64 -15.36 -25.03 26.78
C ILE A 64 -16.48 -24.71 27.77
N GLU A 65 -17.09 -25.69 28.39
CA GLU A 65 -18.16 -25.44 29.38
C GLU A 65 -17.60 -24.80 30.67
N GLU A 66 -16.41 -25.18 31.11
CA GLU A 66 -15.73 -24.52 32.23
C GLU A 66 -15.38 -23.05 31.93
N LEU A 67 -14.89 -22.78 30.71
CA LEU A 67 -14.62 -21.40 30.28
C LEU A 67 -15.91 -20.57 30.18
N LYS A 68 -17.00 -21.11 29.67
CA LYS A 68 -18.30 -20.43 29.64
C LYS A 68 -18.77 -20.08 31.05
N ALA A 69 -18.68 -21.03 31.98
CA ALA A 69 -19.05 -20.80 33.37
C ALA A 69 -18.16 -19.71 34.04
N MET A 70 -16.88 -19.66 33.69
CA MET A 70 -15.95 -18.64 34.19
C MET A 70 -16.29 -17.26 33.62
N VAL A 71 -16.57 -17.16 32.32
CA VAL A 71 -16.99 -15.90 31.67
C VAL A 71 -18.30 -15.39 32.28
N GLN A 72 -19.25 -16.29 32.55
CA GLN A 72 -20.51 -15.91 33.19
C GLN A 72 -20.31 -15.39 34.59
N ARG A 73 -19.47 -16.01 35.42
CA ARG A 73 -19.09 -15.49 36.76
C ARG A 73 -18.39 -14.13 36.70
N LEU A 74 -17.53 -13.92 35.69
CA LEU A 74 -16.88 -12.62 35.50
C LEU A 74 -17.87 -11.55 35.06
N ALA A 75 -18.87 -11.86 34.26
CA ALA A 75 -19.94 -10.95 33.88
C ALA A 75 -20.85 -10.59 35.08
N GLU A 76 -21.14 -11.55 35.95
CA GLU A 76 -21.92 -11.32 37.17
C GLU A 76 -21.13 -10.54 38.21
N ALA A 77 -19.79 -10.68 38.25
CA ALA A 77 -18.92 -9.97 39.21
C ALA A 77 -18.64 -8.50 38.81
N ASN A 78 -18.94 -8.11 37.58
CA ASN A 78 -18.70 -6.74 37.11
C ASN A 78 -19.90 -6.17 36.33
N PRO A 79 -20.97 -5.78 36.99
CA PRO A 79 -22.21 -5.30 36.32
C PRO A 79 -22.05 -3.96 35.59
N GLN A 80 -20.95 -3.23 35.75
CA GLN A 80 -20.69 -1.99 35.03
C GLN A 80 -20.11 -2.21 33.61
N ALA A 81 -19.57 -3.37 33.31
CA ALA A 81 -19.06 -3.70 31.98
C ALA A 81 -20.17 -4.19 31.02
N ALA A 82 -21.32 -4.59 31.55
CA ALA A 82 -22.43 -5.14 30.76
C ALA A 82 -23.24 -4.08 29.98
N ASN A 83 -23.10 -2.80 30.28
CA ASN A 83 -23.86 -1.71 29.66
C ASN A 83 -23.20 -1.08 28.44
N ALA A 84 -22.07 -1.63 27.95
CA ALA A 84 -21.34 -1.11 26.78
C ALA A 84 -21.55 -1.93 25.50
N SER A 85 -22.38 -2.96 25.51
CA SER A 85 -22.67 -3.76 24.31
C SER A 85 -24.18 -3.79 24.03
N HIS A 86 -24.64 -2.87 23.18
CA HIS A 86 -25.94 -2.97 22.55
C HIS A 86 -25.87 -4.02 21.44
N PRO A 87 -26.70 -5.07 21.46
CA PRO A 87 -26.86 -5.97 20.32
C PRO A 87 -27.75 -5.29 19.28
N LEU A 88 -27.26 -5.25 18.05
CA LEU A 88 -28.07 -4.96 16.86
C LEU A 88 -29.17 -6.02 16.73
N GLN A 89 -30.38 -5.66 17.07
CA GLN A 89 -31.56 -6.44 16.75
C GLN A 89 -31.89 -6.30 15.27
N THR A 90 -31.78 -7.39 14.56
CA THR A 90 -32.41 -7.61 13.24
C THR A 90 -33.93 -7.65 13.45
N SER A 91 -34.65 -6.63 12.99
CA SER A 91 -36.08 -6.73 12.75
C SER A 91 -36.35 -6.54 11.26
N GLN A 92 -36.72 -7.64 10.60
CA GLN A 92 -37.49 -7.59 9.37
C GLN A 92 -38.88 -7.05 9.71
N GLN A 93 -39.29 -5.96 9.08
CA GLN A 93 -40.67 -5.78 8.61
C GLN A 93 -40.69 -4.71 7.52
N ALA A 94 -41.30 -5.11 6.42
CA ALA A 94 -41.64 -4.28 5.26
C ALA A 94 -42.78 -3.33 5.62
N THR A 95 -42.83 -2.24 4.94
CA THR A 95 -43.89 -1.55 4.20
C THR A 95 -43.97 -0.05 4.46
N ASP A 96 -44.00 0.64 3.32
CA ASP A 96 -44.64 1.91 3.00
C ASP A 96 -44.29 3.22 3.74
N GLY A 97 -43.93 4.18 2.92
CA GLY A 97 -44.07 5.59 3.26
C GLY A 97 -42.97 6.50 2.70
N ALA A 98 -43.04 6.81 1.43
CA ALA A 98 -42.27 7.90 0.83
C ALA A 98 -42.69 9.24 1.47
N HIS A 99 -41.73 9.92 2.11
CA HIS A 99 -41.82 11.36 2.35
C HIS A 99 -40.62 12.05 1.75
N LEU A 100 -40.86 12.61 0.56
CA LEU A 100 -40.01 13.64 -0.05
C LEU A 100 -40.00 14.88 0.83
N VAL A 101 -38.87 15.24 1.37
CA VAL A 101 -38.68 16.58 1.92
C VAL A 101 -38.16 17.48 0.80
N ASN A 102 -39.03 18.33 0.32
CA ASN A 102 -38.73 19.41 -0.64
C ASN A 102 -37.76 20.39 -0.03
N ALA A 103 -36.57 20.49 -0.62
CA ALA A 103 -35.71 21.63 -0.43
C ALA A 103 -36.24 22.81 -1.26
N VAL A 104 -36.68 23.86 -0.59
CA VAL A 104 -37.11 25.11 -1.18
C VAL A 104 -35.90 25.82 -1.77
N ILE A 105 -35.86 25.91 -3.09
CA ILE A 105 -34.96 26.80 -3.83
C ILE A 105 -35.60 28.18 -3.84
N VAL A 106 -35.02 29.13 -3.13
CA VAL A 106 -35.40 30.55 -3.23
C VAL A 106 -34.57 31.16 -4.36
N GLN A 107 -35.23 31.47 -5.47
CA GLN A 107 -34.68 32.35 -6.50
C GLN A 107 -34.82 33.81 -6.06
N PRO A 108 -33.85 34.69 -6.25
CA PRO A 108 -34.06 36.12 -6.14
C PRO A 108 -34.64 36.65 -7.43
N GLU A 109 -35.77 37.27 -7.28
CA GLU A 109 -36.56 38.00 -8.29
C GLU A 109 -35.84 39.31 -8.69
N ALA A 110 -35.78 39.56 -10.00
CA ALA A 110 -35.25 40.79 -10.57
C ALA A 110 -36.32 41.87 -10.51
N ALA A 111 -36.00 43.06 -10.00
CA ALA A 111 -36.81 44.25 -10.21
C ALA A 111 -35.95 45.45 -10.63
N ALA A 112 -36.46 46.14 -11.61
CA ALA A 112 -35.90 47.14 -12.48
C ALA A 112 -35.52 48.47 -11.84
N GLU A 113 -34.62 49.15 -12.57
CA GLU A 113 -34.25 50.55 -12.43
C GLU A 113 -35.45 51.53 -12.51
N PRO A 114 -35.28 52.81 -12.06
CA PRO A 114 -34.84 53.81 -13.03
C PRO A 114 -33.82 54.84 -12.50
N ALA A 115 -33.17 55.44 -13.46
CA ALA A 115 -32.15 56.46 -13.39
C ALA A 115 -32.61 57.82 -12.82
N GLU A 116 -31.70 58.53 -12.14
CA GLU A 116 -31.59 59.95 -12.27
C GLU A 116 -30.20 60.51 -11.86
N THR A 117 -29.81 61.45 -12.62
CA THR A 117 -28.65 62.26 -12.88
C THR A 117 -27.91 62.93 -11.71
N ALA A 118 -26.60 62.90 -11.84
CA ALA A 118 -25.60 63.97 -11.69
C ALA A 118 -25.41 64.75 -10.38
N GLN A 119 -24.22 64.64 -9.81
CA GLN A 119 -23.30 65.77 -9.70
C GLN A 119 -21.92 65.38 -9.16
N ALA A 120 -20.89 65.96 -9.79
CA ALA A 120 -19.50 65.70 -9.51
C ALA A 120 -19.04 66.35 -8.18
N ALA A 121 -18.32 65.54 -7.35
CA ALA A 121 -17.46 66.08 -6.28
C ALA A 121 -16.13 65.30 -6.28
N LYS A 122 -15.04 66.07 -6.15
CA LYS A 122 -13.62 65.70 -6.25
C LYS A 122 -13.21 64.52 -5.34
N PRO A 123 -12.17 63.77 -5.72
CA PRO A 123 -11.75 62.57 -5.00
C PRO A 123 -11.01 62.91 -3.72
N SER A 124 -11.47 62.34 -2.62
CA SER A 124 -10.66 62.20 -1.41
C SER A 124 -10.06 60.82 -1.40
N ASP A 125 -8.74 60.74 -1.35
CA ASP A 125 -7.99 59.49 -1.14
C ASP A 125 -8.40 58.81 0.17
N LYS A 126 -9.37 57.92 0.08
CA LYS A 126 -9.58 56.89 1.07
C LYS A 126 -9.29 55.54 0.41
N LYS A 127 -8.14 54.95 0.79
CA LYS A 127 -7.80 53.57 0.57
C LYS A 127 -9.04 52.72 0.82
N PRO A 128 -9.48 51.86 -0.12
CA PRO A 128 -10.65 51.00 0.11
C PRO A 128 -10.39 50.14 1.37
N ALA A 129 -11.27 50.22 2.34
CA ALA A 129 -11.26 49.28 3.45
C ALA A 129 -11.48 47.89 2.84
N GLU A 130 -10.50 47.00 2.97
CA GLU A 130 -10.66 45.57 2.68
C GLU A 130 -11.93 45.10 3.39
N LYS A 131 -12.96 44.75 2.62
CA LYS A 131 -14.11 44.01 3.12
C LYS A 131 -13.54 42.70 3.68
N LYS A 132 -13.42 42.56 4.99
CA LYS A 132 -13.15 41.28 5.62
C LYS A 132 -14.27 40.32 5.20
N GLU A 133 -13.94 39.38 4.34
CA GLU A 133 -14.84 38.27 4.05
C GLU A 133 -15.15 37.59 5.38
N THR A 134 -16.40 37.61 5.79
CA THR A 134 -16.84 37.05 7.09
C THR A 134 -17.27 35.60 6.99
N GLY A 135 -17.18 34.99 5.80
CA GLY A 135 -17.63 33.65 5.52
C GLY A 135 -16.49 32.66 5.24
N VAL A 136 -16.74 31.38 5.50
CA VAL A 136 -15.87 30.28 5.08
C VAL A 136 -15.82 30.24 3.54
N VAL A 137 -14.63 30.13 2.96
CA VAL A 137 -14.42 30.05 1.51
C VAL A 137 -14.25 28.59 1.12
N ALA A 138 -15.15 28.06 0.30
CA ALA A 138 -15.01 26.77 -0.36
C ALA A 138 -14.68 26.99 -1.83
N GLY A 139 -13.78 26.20 -2.40
CA GLY A 139 -13.34 26.38 -3.78
C GLY A 139 -12.63 25.15 -4.34
N TRP A 140 -12.16 25.33 -5.58
CA TRP A 140 -11.40 24.37 -6.33
C TRP A 140 -10.08 24.98 -6.78
N ASN A 141 -8.94 24.35 -6.47
CA ASN A 141 -7.60 24.88 -6.78
C ASN A 141 -7.02 24.38 -8.12
N GLY A 142 -7.82 23.68 -8.92
CA GLY A 142 -7.40 23.03 -10.16
C GLY A 142 -7.10 21.52 -10.01
N GLU A 143 -6.90 21.06 -8.77
CA GLU A 143 -6.59 19.65 -8.46
C GLU A 143 -7.51 19.07 -7.36
N HIS A 144 -7.83 19.88 -6.34
CA HIS A 144 -8.61 19.45 -5.18
C HIS A 144 -9.61 20.50 -4.73
N PHE A 145 -10.70 20.03 -4.15
CA PHE A 145 -11.58 20.90 -3.35
C PHE A 145 -10.86 21.35 -2.10
N PHE A 146 -11.15 22.54 -1.64
CA PHE A 146 -10.68 23.05 -0.37
C PHE A 146 -11.76 23.83 0.37
N ILE A 147 -11.64 23.87 1.69
CA ILE A 147 -12.40 24.74 2.59
C ILE A 147 -11.37 25.56 3.36
N LYS A 148 -11.53 26.89 3.35
CA LYS A 148 -10.60 27.84 3.97
C LYS A 148 -11.32 28.74 4.96
N SER A 149 -10.67 29.06 6.08
CA SER A 149 -11.18 30.02 7.04
C SER A 149 -11.23 31.44 6.45
N PRO A 150 -12.08 32.35 6.97
CA PRO A 150 -12.20 33.72 6.47
C PRO A 150 -10.90 34.52 6.49
N ASP A 151 -10.02 34.24 7.45
CA ASP A 151 -8.69 34.84 7.54
C ASP A 151 -7.63 34.14 6.67
N GLY A 152 -8.03 33.09 5.94
CA GLY A 152 -7.17 32.32 5.04
C GLY A 152 -6.11 31.48 5.71
N LYS A 153 -6.05 31.42 7.04
CA LYS A 153 -4.99 30.74 7.78
C LYS A 153 -5.21 29.25 7.90
N PHE A 154 -6.45 28.80 8.09
CA PHE A 154 -6.79 27.38 8.17
C PHE A 154 -7.35 26.91 6.84
N GLN A 155 -6.78 25.84 6.29
CA GLN A 155 -7.26 25.19 5.07
C GLN A 155 -7.34 23.69 5.28
N ILE A 156 -8.44 23.09 4.82
CA ILE A 156 -8.64 21.64 4.78
C ILE A 156 -8.98 21.24 3.34
N GLN A 157 -8.45 20.09 2.91
CA GLN A 157 -8.67 19.50 1.60
C GLN A 157 -9.09 18.05 1.79
N PRO A 158 -10.33 17.67 1.44
CA PRO A 158 -10.69 16.27 1.30
C PRO A 158 -9.88 15.64 0.19
N TYR A 159 -9.44 14.40 0.39
CA TYR A 159 -8.75 13.62 -0.63
C TYR A 159 -9.04 12.13 -0.43
N GLY A 160 -8.93 11.39 -1.51
CA GLY A 160 -9.16 9.97 -1.43
C GLY A 160 -8.90 9.25 -2.74
N TYR A 161 -9.02 7.92 -2.69
CA TYR A 161 -8.89 7.10 -3.87
C TYR A 161 -9.47 5.70 -3.66
N VAL A 162 -9.93 5.13 -4.76
CA VAL A 162 -10.39 3.75 -4.85
C VAL A 162 -9.53 3.02 -5.89
N GLN A 163 -9.14 1.79 -5.58
CA GLN A 163 -8.42 0.90 -6.48
C GLN A 163 -9.14 -0.44 -6.53
N SER A 164 -9.63 -0.80 -7.72
CA SER A 164 -10.23 -2.09 -8.02
C SER A 164 -9.28 -2.86 -8.93
N ASP A 165 -8.94 -4.07 -8.54
CA ASP A 165 -8.00 -4.93 -9.24
C ASP A 165 -8.72 -6.15 -9.80
N TYR A 166 -8.26 -6.61 -10.96
CA TYR A 166 -8.37 -7.99 -11.42
C TYR A 166 -6.97 -8.61 -11.43
N ARG A 167 -6.84 -9.79 -10.89
CA ARG A 167 -5.58 -10.52 -10.78
C ARG A 167 -5.77 -11.92 -11.34
N ALA A 168 -4.85 -12.32 -12.21
CA ALA A 168 -4.80 -13.66 -12.76
C ALA A 168 -3.39 -14.24 -12.61
N TYR A 169 -3.33 -15.52 -12.30
CA TYR A 169 -2.11 -16.21 -11.94
C TYR A 169 -1.99 -17.54 -12.67
N GLN A 170 -0.77 -17.87 -13.07
CA GLN A 170 -0.44 -19.17 -13.65
C GLN A 170 0.87 -19.68 -13.07
N GLY A 171 0.88 -20.92 -12.61
CA GLY A 171 2.00 -21.62 -11.96
C GLY A 171 1.45 -22.65 -10.97
N ASP A 172 2.28 -23.61 -10.57
CA ASP A 172 1.87 -24.64 -9.62
C ASP A 172 1.69 -24.04 -8.22
N GLY A 173 0.53 -24.27 -7.62
CA GLY A 173 0.17 -23.69 -6.34
C GLY A 173 -0.21 -22.21 -6.39
N ALA A 174 -0.38 -21.62 -7.58
CA ALA A 174 -0.86 -20.25 -7.73
C ALA A 174 -2.31 -20.11 -7.20
N PRO A 175 -2.67 -18.96 -6.64
CA PRO A 175 -4.04 -18.70 -6.18
C PRO A 175 -4.99 -18.59 -7.38
N SER A 176 -6.29 -18.69 -7.09
CA SER A 176 -7.34 -18.49 -8.09
C SER A 176 -7.38 -17.02 -8.54
N ASP A 177 -7.76 -16.83 -9.80
CA ASP A 177 -8.03 -15.50 -10.37
C ASP A 177 -9.13 -14.80 -9.58
N THR A 178 -8.97 -13.48 -9.38
CA THR A 178 -9.88 -12.77 -8.50
C THR A 178 -10.07 -11.29 -8.86
N PHE A 179 -11.28 -10.79 -8.61
CA PHE A 179 -11.55 -9.37 -8.51
C PHE A 179 -11.53 -8.96 -7.04
N LEU A 180 -10.93 -7.80 -6.74
CA LEU A 180 -10.90 -7.28 -5.39
C LEU A 180 -10.89 -5.76 -5.36
N ILE A 181 -11.47 -5.19 -4.30
CA ILE A 181 -11.24 -3.78 -3.95
C ILE A 181 -9.94 -3.73 -3.15
N ARG A 182 -8.87 -3.35 -3.83
CA ARG A 182 -7.53 -3.35 -3.22
C ARG A 182 -7.38 -2.28 -2.16
N ARG A 183 -7.98 -1.08 -2.39
CA ARG A 183 -7.98 0.05 -1.47
C ARG A 183 -9.21 0.92 -1.69
N ALA A 184 -9.81 1.37 -0.60
CA ALA A 184 -10.86 2.38 -0.59
C ALA A 184 -10.52 3.37 0.52
N ARG A 185 -9.74 4.40 0.18
CA ARG A 185 -9.19 5.35 1.16
C ARG A 185 -9.77 6.72 0.98
N PHE A 186 -10.13 7.33 2.09
CA PHE A 186 -10.55 8.72 2.12
C PHE A 186 -10.09 9.40 3.41
N GLY A 187 -9.94 10.69 3.33
CA GLY A 187 -9.47 11.50 4.44
C GLY A 187 -9.42 12.96 4.09
N PHE A 188 -8.68 13.67 4.88
CA PHE A 188 -8.41 15.08 4.64
C PHE A 188 -6.97 15.41 5.04
N GLN A 189 -6.42 16.39 4.35
CA GLN A 189 -5.16 17.02 4.69
C GLN A 189 -5.38 18.51 4.77
N GLY A 190 -4.50 19.21 5.44
CA GLY A 190 -4.65 20.65 5.57
C GLY A 190 -3.45 21.29 6.22
N ASN A 191 -3.58 22.62 6.37
CA ASN A 191 -2.56 23.42 7.02
C ASN A 191 -3.19 24.52 7.88
N TYR A 192 -2.45 24.93 8.92
CA TYR A 192 -2.71 26.16 9.65
C TYR A 192 -1.51 27.10 9.47
N GLY A 193 -1.77 28.20 8.74
CA GLY A 193 -0.72 29.08 8.26
C GLY A 193 0.30 28.36 7.39
N SER A 194 1.55 28.79 7.45
CA SER A 194 2.68 28.18 6.75
C SER A 194 3.46 27.15 7.59
N HIS A 195 3.11 27.02 8.88
CA HIS A 195 3.96 26.34 9.86
C HIS A 195 3.41 24.99 10.34
N TYR A 196 2.15 24.67 10.08
CA TYR A 196 1.55 23.45 10.54
C TYR A 196 0.85 22.74 9.39
N ASP A 197 1.22 21.49 9.12
CA ASP A 197 0.46 20.60 8.23
C ASP A 197 -0.10 19.45 9.05
N PHE A 198 -1.25 18.94 8.66
CA PHE A 198 -1.86 17.76 9.25
C PHE A 198 -2.49 16.89 8.17
N ALA A 199 -2.61 15.61 8.45
CA ALA A 199 -3.38 14.71 7.62
C ALA A 199 -4.07 13.64 8.46
N PHE A 200 -5.20 13.18 7.93
CA PHE A 200 -5.97 12.05 8.40
C PHE A 200 -6.37 11.21 7.20
N LEU A 201 -6.14 9.90 7.26
CA LEU A 201 -6.48 8.96 6.19
C LEU A 201 -6.95 7.63 6.78
N ILE A 202 -8.09 7.14 6.31
CA ILE A 202 -8.62 5.83 6.64
C ILE A 202 -8.74 4.95 5.40
N ASP A 203 -8.79 3.64 5.60
CA ASP A 203 -8.96 2.62 4.56
C ASP A 203 -10.15 1.74 4.92
N ALA A 204 -11.19 1.78 4.07
CA ALA A 204 -12.41 1.01 4.26
C ALA A 204 -12.36 -0.38 3.57
N ALA A 205 -11.34 -0.65 2.75
CA ALA A 205 -11.15 -1.95 2.10
C ALA A 205 -10.27 -2.92 2.93
N ALA A 206 -9.92 -2.57 4.17
CA ALA A 206 -9.16 -3.47 5.02
C ALA A 206 -10.05 -4.63 5.50
N THR A 207 -9.50 -5.84 5.51
CA THR A 207 -10.24 -7.08 5.86
C THR A 207 -10.82 -7.07 7.28
N ASN A 208 -10.24 -6.29 8.18
CA ASN A 208 -10.66 -6.18 9.58
C ASN A 208 -11.48 -4.91 9.87
N GLY A 209 -12.15 -4.36 8.85
CA GLY A 209 -12.95 -3.15 8.98
C GLY A 209 -12.17 -1.87 8.70
N LEU A 210 -12.65 -0.75 9.23
CA LEU A 210 -12.06 0.57 8.99
C LEU A 210 -10.70 0.69 9.69
N VAL A 211 -9.65 1.02 8.93
CA VAL A 211 -8.28 1.12 9.45
C VAL A 211 -7.74 2.53 9.31
N LEU A 212 -7.27 3.12 10.41
CA LEU A 212 -6.54 4.40 10.39
C LEU A 212 -5.17 4.21 9.74
N ARG A 213 -4.94 4.87 8.61
CA ARG A 213 -3.66 4.81 7.89
C ARG A 213 -2.72 5.92 8.32
N ASP A 214 -3.11 7.16 8.15
CA ASP A 214 -2.30 8.32 8.49
C ASP A 214 -3.06 9.21 9.48
N LEU A 215 -2.38 9.64 10.53
CA LEU A 215 -2.81 10.68 11.45
C LEU A 215 -1.55 11.36 11.98
N PHE A 216 -1.24 12.55 11.50
CA PHE A 216 -0.04 13.25 11.94
C PHE A 216 -0.21 14.76 11.95
N LEU A 217 0.65 15.41 12.72
CA LEU A 217 0.93 16.83 12.70
C LEU A 217 2.40 17.04 12.32
N ASN A 218 2.65 17.93 11.35
CA ASN A 218 3.98 18.38 10.97
C ASN A 218 4.15 19.86 11.31
N ILE A 219 5.13 20.20 12.10
CA ILE A 219 5.47 21.55 12.53
C ILE A 219 6.69 22.01 11.73
N LYS A 220 6.57 23.14 11.02
CA LYS A 220 7.55 23.66 10.04
C LYS A 220 8.03 25.07 10.41
N PRO A 221 8.90 25.24 11.41
CA PRO A 221 9.44 26.57 11.73
C PRO A 221 10.20 27.17 10.54
N VAL A 222 11.00 26.36 9.88
CA VAL A 222 11.72 26.67 8.64
C VAL A 222 11.81 25.45 7.73
N PRO A 223 12.00 25.60 6.42
CA PRO A 223 12.14 24.45 5.51
C PRO A 223 13.27 23.49 5.87
N ALA A 224 14.34 24.02 6.44
CA ALA A 224 15.53 23.24 6.85
C ALA A 224 15.30 22.42 8.13
N PHE A 225 14.28 22.71 8.92
CA PHE A 225 13.98 21.99 10.15
C PHE A 225 12.46 21.88 10.34
N GLN A 226 11.96 20.67 10.33
CA GLN A 226 10.58 20.33 10.53
C GLN A 226 10.47 19.16 11.50
N PHE A 227 9.37 19.10 12.26
CA PHE A 227 9.10 18.04 13.21
C PHE A 227 7.72 17.46 12.94
N GLN A 228 7.66 16.17 12.63
CA GLN A 228 6.41 15.45 12.39
C GLN A 228 6.22 14.38 13.46
N VAL A 229 4.99 14.31 14.00
CA VAL A 229 4.60 13.34 15.03
C VAL A 229 3.24 12.75 14.72
N GLY A 230 3.05 11.47 15.03
CA GLY A 230 1.81 10.73 14.82
C GLY A 230 2.05 9.38 14.18
N GLN A 231 1.07 8.90 13.41
CA GLN A 231 1.19 7.70 12.61
C GLN A 231 1.29 8.06 11.13
N PHE A 232 2.36 7.67 10.49
CA PHE A 232 2.64 7.95 9.08
C PHE A 232 3.63 6.92 8.52
N LYS A 233 3.93 7.02 7.22
CA LYS A 233 4.94 6.17 6.59
C LYS A 233 6.33 6.47 7.13
N GLU A 234 7.04 5.41 7.48
CA GLU A 234 8.43 5.52 7.95
C GLU A 234 9.34 6.01 6.81
N PRO A 235 10.16 7.05 7.03
CA PRO A 235 10.96 7.67 5.96
C PRO A 235 12.25 6.90 5.71
N PHE A 236 12.16 5.67 5.14
CA PHE A 236 13.31 4.79 4.95
C PHE A 236 13.80 4.76 3.50
N ALA A 237 12.90 4.58 2.53
CA ALA A 237 13.20 4.40 1.12
C ALA A 237 12.25 5.23 0.24
N GLN A 238 12.58 5.49 -1.02
CA GLN A 238 11.77 6.31 -1.89
C GLN A 238 10.44 5.63 -2.23
N GLU A 239 10.48 4.39 -2.72
CA GLU A 239 9.25 3.69 -3.10
C GLU A 239 8.34 3.49 -1.89
N LEU A 240 8.91 3.30 -0.68
CA LEU A 240 8.14 3.24 0.55
C LEU A 240 7.36 4.53 0.78
N THR A 241 8.03 5.68 0.70
CA THR A 241 7.43 6.99 0.98
C THR A 241 6.48 7.45 -0.10
N GLU A 242 6.66 6.99 -1.35
CA GLU A 242 5.78 7.35 -2.46
C GLU A 242 4.33 6.89 -2.23
N GLY A 243 3.37 7.76 -2.61
CA GLY A 243 1.94 7.44 -2.56
C GLY A 243 1.60 6.28 -3.47
N VAL A 244 0.75 5.35 -3.01
CA VAL A 244 0.36 4.18 -3.82
C VAL A 244 -0.44 4.53 -5.08
N THR A 245 -0.96 5.74 -5.18
CA THR A 245 -1.59 6.29 -6.39
C THR A 245 -0.59 6.76 -7.43
N ASN A 246 0.69 6.84 -7.06
CA ASN A 246 1.76 7.46 -7.85
C ASN A 246 2.83 6.46 -8.30
N ILE A 247 2.88 5.26 -7.70
CA ILE A 247 3.79 4.19 -8.13
C ILE A 247 3.51 3.79 -9.58
N ASP A 248 4.55 3.41 -10.30
CA ASP A 248 4.49 3.18 -11.75
C ASP A 248 3.85 1.84 -12.13
N PHE A 249 3.82 0.88 -11.22
CA PHE A 249 3.30 -0.47 -11.39
C PHE A 249 2.12 -0.73 -10.45
N VAL A 250 1.31 -1.73 -10.74
CA VAL A 250 0.13 -2.10 -9.94
C VAL A 250 0.51 -2.38 -8.49
N GLU A 251 1.59 -3.12 -8.27
CA GLU A 251 2.14 -3.35 -6.93
C GLU A 251 3.59 -2.85 -6.82
N ARG A 252 4.03 -2.65 -5.57
CA ARG A 252 5.42 -2.25 -5.27
C ARG A 252 6.40 -3.32 -5.69
N SER A 253 7.66 -2.94 -5.79
CA SER A 253 8.78 -3.84 -6.04
C SER A 253 8.92 -4.91 -4.95
N LEU A 254 9.67 -5.96 -5.24
CA LEU A 254 10.01 -7.00 -4.26
C LEU A 254 10.83 -6.45 -3.08
N ALA A 255 11.57 -5.35 -3.28
CA ALA A 255 12.29 -4.65 -2.23
C ALA A 255 11.36 -4.20 -1.08
N SER A 256 10.10 -3.91 -1.39
CA SER A 256 9.10 -3.50 -0.40
C SER A 256 8.85 -4.53 0.71
N LEU A 257 9.20 -5.80 0.51
CA LEU A 257 9.13 -6.83 1.55
C LEU A 257 10.13 -6.60 2.68
N LEU A 258 11.21 -5.86 2.43
CA LEU A 258 12.27 -5.58 3.39
C LEU A 258 12.10 -4.23 4.10
N TYR A 259 11.13 -3.41 3.67
CA TYR A 259 10.88 -2.10 4.27
C TYR A 259 10.38 -2.22 5.71
N PRO A 260 10.63 -1.19 6.54
CA PRO A 260 10.05 -1.13 7.87
C PRO A 260 8.53 -1.29 7.82
N SER A 261 7.98 -2.05 8.77
CA SER A 261 6.54 -2.30 8.89
C SER A 261 5.86 -2.79 7.61
N ALA A 262 6.56 -3.58 6.77
CA ALA A 262 6.08 -4.06 5.48
C ALA A 262 4.72 -4.77 5.59
N ALA A 263 4.55 -5.64 6.55
CA ALA A 263 3.30 -6.39 6.78
C ALA A 263 2.10 -5.50 7.13
N THR A 264 2.34 -4.26 7.58
CA THR A 264 1.32 -3.33 8.06
C THR A 264 1.24 -2.04 7.23
N ALA A 265 1.56 -2.14 5.94
CA ALA A 265 1.49 -1.05 4.98
C ALA A 265 2.44 0.13 5.28
N PHE A 266 3.63 -0.18 5.85
CA PHE A 266 4.78 0.73 5.97
C PHE A 266 4.57 1.91 6.93
N ARG A 267 3.66 1.80 7.89
CA ARG A 267 3.31 2.86 8.83
C ARG A 267 3.50 2.42 10.27
N SER A 268 3.92 3.36 11.09
CA SER A 268 4.04 3.15 12.52
C SER A 268 3.82 4.47 13.26
N PRO A 269 3.29 4.43 14.49
CA PRO A 269 3.35 5.58 15.38
C PRO A 269 4.80 5.96 15.68
N GLY A 270 5.11 7.26 15.63
CA GLY A 270 6.46 7.76 15.85
C GLY A 270 6.61 9.25 15.65
N ALA A 271 7.85 9.69 15.61
CA ALA A 271 8.22 11.07 15.35
C ALA A 271 9.46 11.14 14.47
N THR A 272 9.55 12.18 13.64
CA THR A 272 10.72 12.43 12.78
C THR A 272 11.05 13.90 12.74
N ILE A 273 12.34 14.19 12.70
CA ILE A 273 12.89 15.49 12.32
C ILE A 273 13.34 15.36 10.87
N HIS A 274 12.96 16.33 10.05
CA HIS A 274 13.31 16.31 8.64
C HIS A 274 13.45 17.72 8.08
N GLY A 275 13.99 17.83 6.89
CA GLY A 275 14.11 19.14 6.26
C GLY A 275 14.83 19.15 4.93
N ASP A 276 14.73 20.32 4.29
CA ASP A 276 15.32 20.65 3.00
C ASP A 276 16.46 21.65 3.19
N LEU A 277 17.70 21.21 2.98
CA LEU A 277 18.87 22.05 3.04
C LEU A 277 19.24 22.58 1.66
N SER A 278 19.85 23.78 1.61
CA SER A 278 20.32 24.41 0.36
C SER A 278 19.23 24.50 -0.73
N GLY A 279 17.97 24.76 -0.34
CA GLY A 279 16.85 24.82 -1.29
C GLY A 279 16.47 23.44 -1.85
N GLY A 280 16.57 22.40 -1.03
CA GLY A 280 16.19 21.04 -1.35
C GLY A 280 17.23 20.27 -2.19
N VAL A 281 18.48 20.78 -2.25
CA VAL A 281 19.61 20.01 -2.82
C VAL A 281 19.95 18.83 -1.92
N VAL A 282 19.81 18.97 -0.61
CA VAL A 282 19.93 17.89 0.36
C VAL A 282 18.63 17.81 1.14
N GLN A 283 18.10 16.62 1.25
CA GLN A 283 16.93 16.29 2.07
C GLN A 283 17.33 15.26 3.12
N TYR A 284 16.86 15.41 4.35
CA TYR A 284 17.17 14.50 5.43
C TYR A 284 15.97 14.18 6.29
N TRP A 285 15.97 12.98 6.87
CA TRP A 285 14.99 12.49 7.84
C TRP A 285 15.73 11.70 8.92
N VAL A 286 15.39 11.95 10.18
CA VAL A 286 15.83 11.15 11.33
C VAL A 286 14.63 10.98 12.24
N GLY A 287 14.22 9.75 12.51
CA GLY A 287 13.02 9.48 13.28
C GLY A 287 13.12 8.27 14.20
N ALA A 288 12.20 8.22 15.16
CA ALA A 288 12.02 7.12 16.08
C ALA A 288 10.56 6.64 16.00
N PHE A 289 10.39 5.33 15.83
CA PHE A 289 9.09 4.69 15.59
C PHE A 289 8.89 3.49 16.49
N ASN A 290 7.64 3.09 16.73
CA ASN A 290 7.36 1.82 17.40
C ASN A 290 7.87 0.61 16.58
N GLY A 291 7.92 0.72 15.24
CA GLY A 291 8.42 -0.32 14.33
C GLY A 291 7.56 -1.59 14.29
N LYS A 292 6.32 -1.54 14.77
CA LYS A 292 5.40 -2.69 14.87
C LYS A 292 4.16 -2.55 13.99
N GLY A 293 4.08 -1.44 13.26
CA GLY A 293 3.00 -1.17 12.34
C GLY A 293 1.91 -0.27 12.90
N ILE A 294 0.77 -0.30 12.19
CA ILE A 294 -0.36 0.59 12.41
C ILE A 294 -0.95 0.36 13.80
N LEU A 295 -1.11 1.45 14.57
CA LEU A 295 -1.70 1.48 15.92
C LEU A 295 -1.04 0.49 16.91
N ALA A 296 0.12 -0.03 16.57
CA ALA A 296 0.81 -1.01 17.40
C ALA A 296 1.69 -0.32 18.45
N ASN A 297 1.60 -0.81 19.67
CA ASN A 297 2.48 -0.40 20.76
C ASN A 297 3.88 -1.00 20.55
N ASN A 298 4.88 -0.31 21.05
CA ASN A 298 6.21 -0.88 21.14
C ASN A 298 6.21 -2.04 22.14
N THR A 299 6.72 -3.20 21.74
CA THR A 299 6.84 -4.40 22.59
C THR A 299 8.23 -4.54 23.22
N THR A 300 9.14 -3.62 22.87
CA THR A 300 10.49 -3.52 23.41
C THR A 300 10.68 -2.10 23.93
N ASN A 301 11.57 -1.86 24.89
CA ASN A 301 11.91 -0.49 25.27
C ASN A 301 12.85 0.20 24.26
N GLU A 302 13.04 -0.41 23.07
CA GLU A 302 13.91 0.08 22.01
C GLU A 302 13.04 0.47 20.82
N PRO A 303 12.88 1.79 20.52
CA PRO A 303 12.21 2.23 19.30
C PRO A 303 13.04 1.87 18.07
N GLU A 304 12.40 1.75 16.92
CA GLU A 304 13.10 1.67 15.63
C GLU A 304 13.58 3.07 15.25
N ILE A 305 14.90 3.23 15.12
CA ILE A 305 15.54 4.48 14.69
C ILE A 305 15.78 4.37 13.18
N ILE A 306 15.32 5.39 12.43
CA ILE A 306 15.46 5.46 10.99
C ILE A 306 16.15 6.78 10.62
N GLY A 307 17.16 6.70 9.76
CA GLY A 307 17.80 7.84 9.13
C GLY A 307 17.77 7.70 7.62
N ARG A 308 17.53 8.78 6.88
CA ARG A 308 17.58 8.81 5.41
C ARG A 308 18.13 10.15 4.93
N LEU A 309 18.94 10.09 3.85
CA LEU A 309 19.46 11.25 3.15
C LEU A 309 19.20 11.12 1.66
N ARG A 310 18.90 12.25 1.00
CA ARG A 310 18.80 12.35 -0.47
C ARG A 310 19.54 13.58 -0.95
N PHE A 311 20.18 13.45 -2.11
CA PHE A 311 20.96 14.49 -2.76
C PHE A 311 20.46 14.71 -4.18
N TYR A 312 20.31 15.98 -4.56
CA TYR A 312 19.93 16.44 -5.89
C TYR A 312 21.03 17.36 -6.45
N PRO A 313 22.15 16.81 -6.96
CA PRO A 313 23.34 17.59 -7.30
C PRO A 313 23.11 18.67 -8.36
N TRP A 314 22.17 18.41 -9.26
CA TRP A 314 21.89 19.32 -10.38
C TRP A 314 20.57 20.09 -10.26
N LYS A 315 19.88 20.02 -9.12
CA LYS A 315 18.56 20.63 -8.91
C LYS A 315 18.49 22.12 -9.29
N LYS A 316 19.56 22.87 -9.03
CA LYS A 316 19.64 24.29 -9.32
C LYS A 316 20.09 24.62 -10.74
N LYS A 317 20.50 23.62 -11.54
CA LYS A 317 20.94 23.80 -12.92
C LYS A 317 19.74 23.66 -13.85
N LYS A 318 19.13 24.79 -14.24
CA LYS A 318 18.03 24.81 -15.21
C LYS A 318 18.51 24.23 -16.55
N ASP A 319 17.60 23.62 -17.28
CA ASP A 319 17.82 23.04 -18.61
C ASP A 319 18.90 21.95 -18.68
N ASN A 320 19.32 21.42 -17.54
CA ASN A 320 20.25 20.29 -17.47
C ASN A 320 19.47 18.97 -17.47
N VAL A 321 19.86 18.02 -18.32
CA VAL A 321 19.26 16.67 -18.40
C VAL A 321 19.28 15.95 -17.05
N LEU A 322 20.29 16.25 -16.21
CA LEU A 322 20.42 15.67 -14.86
C LEU A 322 19.72 16.50 -13.78
N GLN A 323 18.93 17.53 -14.11
CA GLN A 323 18.24 18.34 -13.12
C GLN A 323 17.34 17.51 -12.20
N GLY A 324 16.65 16.50 -12.75
CA GLY A 324 15.80 15.56 -12.03
C GLY A 324 16.52 14.33 -11.48
N PHE A 325 17.87 14.33 -11.45
CA PHE A 325 18.63 13.23 -10.87
C PHE A 325 18.80 13.42 -9.35
N ALA A 326 18.46 12.38 -8.62
CA ALA A 326 18.65 12.27 -7.18
C ALA A 326 19.23 10.90 -6.83
N PHE A 327 20.00 10.86 -5.77
CA PHE A 327 20.44 9.61 -5.14
C PHE A 327 20.45 9.76 -3.63
N GLY A 328 20.41 8.64 -2.93
CA GLY A 328 20.37 8.66 -1.48
C GLY A 328 20.42 7.28 -0.86
N GLY A 329 20.03 7.23 0.40
CA GLY A 329 19.90 5.97 1.10
C GLY A 329 19.38 6.15 2.51
N GLY A 330 18.93 5.04 3.08
CA GLY A 330 18.37 4.95 4.41
C GLY A 330 19.04 3.87 5.25
N ILE A 331 19.05 4.09 6.55
CA ILE A 331 19.44 3.10 7.55
C ILE A 331 18.33 2.99 8.59
N GLY A 332 18.07 1.78 9.07
CA GLY A 332 17.11 1.52 10.14
C GLY A 332 17.68 0.53 11.14
N ARG A 333 17.43 0.77 12.43
CA ARG A 333 17.77 -0.19 13.49
C ARG A 333 16.65 -0.24 14.51
N GLY A 334 16.18 -1.45 14.79
CA GLY A 334 15.14 -1.72 15.77
C GLY A 334 15.35 -3.07 16.42
N ARG A 335 14.31 -3.56 17.08
CA ARG A 335 14.31 -4.87 17.70
C ARG A 335 12.98 -5.57 17.49
N SER A 336 13.05 -6.81 17.03
CA SER A 336 11.93 -7.73 17.08
C SER A 336 11.94 -8.47 18.42
N ARG A 337 10.82 -8.52 19.13
CA ARG A 337 10.68 -9.31 20.34
C ARG A 337 9.52 -10.29 20.14
N GLY A 338 9.88 -11.57 20.07
CA GLY A 338 8.93 -12.66 20.25
C GLY A 338 8.71 -12.85 21.75
N LEU A 339 7.55 -12.50 22.24
CA LEU A 339 7.03 -13.07 23.47
C LEU A 339 6.43 -14.45 23.14
N SER A 340 5.78 -15.11 24.06
CA SER A 340 5.18 -16.45 23.94
C SER A 340 4.40 -16.74 22.63
N ASN A 341 4.03 -15.70 21.89
CA ASN A 341 3.52 -15.79 20.50
C ASN A 341 4.56 -15.16 19.58
N GLU A 342 5.45 -15.98 19.11
CA GLU A 342 6.64 -15.62 18.35
C GLU A 342 6.31 -14.80 17.10
N THR A 343 6.95 -13.66 16.99
CA THR A 343 6.91 -12.86 15.77
C THR A 343 7.58 -13.68 14.67
N SER A 344 6.89 -13.83 13.56
CA SER A 344 7.41 -14.51 12.37
C SER A 344 7.77 -13.51 11.28
N PHE A 345 8.71 -13.89 10.45
CA PHE A 345 9.06 -13.20 9.21
C PHE A 345 8.89 -14.19 8.06
N SER A 346 8.13 -13.81 7.05
CA SER A 346 7.86 -14.63 5.87
C SER A 346 7.91 -13.79 4.60
N GLY A 347 8.17 -14.40 3.48
CA GLY A 347 8.23 -13.76 2.18
C GLY A 347 7.07 -14.14 1.28
N THR A 348 5.93 -13.47 1.44
CA THR A 348 4.82 -13.57 0.47
C THR A 348 4.90 -12.41 -0.51
N MET A 349 4.75 -12.69 -1.80
CA MET A 349 4.82 -11.69 -2.86
C MET A 349 3.82 -10.55 -2.65
N PRO A 350 4.12 -9.30 -3.04
CA PRO A 350 3.23 -8.14 -2.86
C PRO A 350 1.86 -8.29 -3.52
N ASP A 351 1.78 -9.07 -4.59
CA ASP A 351 0.54 -9.45 -5.30
C ASP A 351 -0.12 -10.72 -4.75
N ALA A 352 0.48 -11.34 -3.72
CA ALA A 352 0.04 -12.57 -3.09
C ALA A 352 0.09 -13.81 -4.02
N ALA A 353 0.89 -13.78 -5.10
CA ALA A 353 1.00 -14.88 -6.05
C ALA A 353 1.51 -16.17 -5.41
N TYR A 354 2.52 -16.05 -4.55
CA TYR A 354 3.10 -17.19 -3.82
C TYR A 354 3.95 -16.68 -2.65
N THR A 355 4.32 -17.62 -1.77
CA THR A 355 5.32 -17.39 -0.71
C THR A 355 6.66 -17.95 -1.16
N PHE A 356 7.73 -17.15 -1.19
CA PHE A 356 9.01 -17.59 -1.72
C PHE A 356 9.99 -18.07 -0.66
N PHE A 357 9.76 -17.77 0.64
CA PHE A 357 10.46 -18.40 1.75
C PHE A 357 9.53 -18.61 2.94
N PRO A 358 9.80 -19.63 3.79
CA PRO A 358 8.91 -20.00 4.90
C PRO A 358 8.90 -18.94 6.00
N SER A 359 7.94 -19.07 6.91
CA SER A 359 7.86 -18.24 8.10
C SER A 359 8.91 -18.65 9.14
N PHE A 360 9.68 -17.67 9.62
CA PHE A 360 10.71 -17.88 10.65
C PHE A 360 10.33 -17.21 11.94
N ARG A 361 10.72 -17.85 13.05
CA ARG A 361 10.71 -17.22 14.36
C ARG A 361 11.84 -16.22 14.46
N ILE A 362 11.52 -15.01 14.87
CA ILE A 362 12.48 -13.92 15.02
C ILE A 362 12.40 -13.32 16.42
N ASN A 363 13.57 -13.05 16.99
CA ASN A 363 13.73 -12.30 18.24
C ASN A 363 15.11 -11.67 18.24
N GLY A 364 15.22 -10.39 18.51
CA GLY A 364 16.52 -9.73 18.56
C GLY A 364 16.60 -8.47 17.68
N PRO A 365 17.81 -7.90 17.55
CA PRO A 365 18.03 -6.74 16.72
C PRO A 365 17.66 -6.96 15.26
N ILE A 366 17.20 -5.90 14.61
CA ILE A 366 16.96 -5.83 13.18
C ILE A 366 17.69 -4.61 12.63
N GLU A 367 18.38 -4.78 11.53
CA GLU A 367 19.06 -3.70 10.82
C GLU A 367 18.62 -3.68 9.36
N ARG A 368 18.40 -2.49 8.83
CA ARG A 368 18.01 -2.26 7.44
C ARG A 368 18.92 -1.24 6.80
N TYR A 369 19.24 -1.46 5.55
CA TYR A 369 20.06 -0.59 4.71
C TYR A 369 19.36 -0.41 3.38
N ASN A 370 19.34 0.83 2.89
CA ASN A 370 18.77 1.19 1.59
C ASN A 370 19.75 2.06 0.82
N GLY A 371 19.85 1.82 -0.48
CA GLY A 371 20.48 2.71 -1.44
C GLY A 371 19.51 2.97 -2.58
N GLU A 372 19.34 4.23 -2.98
CA GLU A 372 18.30 4.63 -3.94
C GLU A 372 18.79 5.65 -4.95
N PHE A 373 18.22 5.63 -6.15
CA PHE A 373 18.37 6.70 -7.10
C PHE A 373 17.10 6.89 -7.93
N THR A 374 16.93 8.13 -8.43
CA THR A 374 15.87 8.50 -9.35
C THR A 374 16.44 9.46 -10.39
N TRP A 375 16.00 9.31 -11.62
CA TRP A 375 16.21 10.29 -12.67
C TRP A 375 14.92 10.50 -13.44
N THR A 376 14.52 11.76 -13.60
CA THR A 376 13.37 12.15 -14.41
C THR A 376 13.77 13.26 -15.36
N HIS A 377 13.40 13.11 -16.64
CA HIS A 377 13.65 14.12 -17.65
C HIS A 377 12.63 14.01 -18.78
N GLY A 378 11.85 15.08 -19.00
CA GLY A 378 10.79 15.05 -20.00
C GLY A 378 9.82 13.88 -19.76
N PRO A 379 9.59 13.00 -20.75
CA PRO A 379 8.70 11.86 -20.62
C PRO A 379 9.32 10.65 -19.89
N TRP A 380 10.60 10.69 -19.54
CA TRP A 380 11.33 9.58 -18.95
C TRP A 380 11.36 9.63 -17.43
N ALA A 381 11.26 8.45 -16.80
CA ALA A 381 11.71 8.22 -15.43
C ALA A 381 12.49 6.91 -15.35
N VAL A 382 13.60 6.94 -14.61
CA VAL A 382 14.39 5.76 -14.25
C VAL A 382 14.58 5.78 -12.74
N ARG A 383 14.32 4.66 -12.08
CA ARG A 383 14.43 4.51 -10.62
C ARG A 383 15.05 3.19 -10.27
N GLY A 384 15.75 3.15 -9.16
CA GLY A 384 16.26 1.91 -8.62
C GLY A 384 16.51 2.02 -7.13
N GLU A 385 16.32 0.90 -6.45
CA GLU A 385 16.63 0.74 -5.03
C GLU A 385 17.32 -0.60 -4.81
N TYR A 386 18.17 -0.63 -3.81
CA TYR A 386 18.74 -1.83 -3.22
C TYR A 386 18.51 -1.79 -1.73
N ASP A 387 17.99 -2.86 -1.19
CA ASP A 387 17.64 -3.02 0.21
C ASP A 387 18.27 -4.27 0.79
N GLN A 388 18.74 -4.16 2.02
CA GLN A 388 19.22 -5.28 2.82
C GLN A 388 18.61 -5.23 4.20
N LEU A 389 18.16 -6.40 4.67
CA LEU A 389 17.64 -6.63 6.01
C LEU A 389 18.50 -7.70 6.68
N ASN A 390 19.02 -7.39 7.87
CA ASN A 390 19.69 -8.33 8.76
C ASN A 390 18.82 -8.52 9.99
N GLN A 391 18.22 -9.68 10.12
CA GLN A 391 17.44 -10.06 11.30
C GLN A 391 18.28 -10.96 12.18
N PHE A 392 18.77 -10.43 13.28
CA PHE A 392 19.44 -11.22 14.30
C PHE A 392 18.39 -12.05 15.06
N ARG A 393 18.77 -13.26 15.47
CA ARG A 393 17.89 -14.21 16.18
C ARG A 393 18.54 -14.59 17.50
N ARG A 394 18.14 -13.90 18.57
CA ARG A 394 18.69 -14.04 19.91
C ARG A 394 17.63 -14.51 20.88
N GLY A 395 17.93 -15.56 21.66
CA GLY A 395 16.99 -16.12 22.63
C GLY A 395 15.66 -16.52 22.01
N VAL A 396 15.68 -17.18 20.84
CA VAL A 396 14.48 -17.66 20.15
C VAL A 396 14.02 -18.98 20.76
N GLY A 397 12.71 -19.09 20.99
CA GLY A 397 12.10 -20.28 21.57
C GLY A 397 11.43 -20.01 22.91
N SER A 398 10.72 -21.00 23.39
CA SER A 398 10.11 -21.00 24.71
C SER A 398 10.29 -22.35 25.35
N GLU A 399 10.17 -22.45 26.67
CA GLU A 399 10.15 -23.72 27.38
C GLU A 399 9.05 -24.68 26.89
N GLN A 400 8.00 -24.12 26.29
CA GLN A 400 6.88 -24.90 25.72
C GLN A 400 7.18 -25.48 24.33
N SER A 401 8.24 -25.03 23.65
CA SER A 401 8.61 -25.50 22.30
C SER A 401 9.50 -26.74 22.36
N GLY A 402 9.11 -27.80 23.06
CA GLY A 402 9.80 -29.09 23.05
C GLY A 402 11.05 -29.17 23.92
N GLY A 403 11.20 -28.34 24.94
CA GLY A 403 12.22 -28.50 25.98
C GLY A 403 13.64 -28.00 25.66
N LEU A 404 13.82 -27.30 24.53
CA LEU A 404 15.14 -26.81 24.10
C LEU A 404 15.50 -25.42 24.69
N GLY A 405 14.58 -24.76 25.38
CA GLY A 405 14.80 -23.43 25.97
C GLY A 405 15.05 -22.32 24.95
N PHE A 406 15.52 -21.16 25.43
CA PHE A 406 15.87 -20.03 24.58
C PHE A 406 17.26 -20.22 23.97
N GLN A 407 17.37 -20.10 22.65
CA GLN A 407 18.63 -20.27 21.93
C GLN A 407 18.91 -19.11 20.98
N ASP A 408 20.19 -18.85 20.78
CA ASP A 408 20.67 -17.97 19.71
C ASP A 408 20.69 -18.79 18.40
N LEU A 409 19.96 -18.32 17.40
CA LEU A 409 19.90 -18.92 16.08
C LEU A 409 20.72 -18.11 15.07
N PRO A 410 21.16 -18.72 13.95
CA PRO A 410 21.73 -17.97 12.84
C PRO A 410 20.81 -16.86 12.38
N GLY A 411 21.38 -15.68 12.08
CA GLY A 411 20.61 -14.56 11.57
C GLY A 411 20.08 -14.81 10.18
N ILE A 412 18.99 -14.13 9.81
CA ILE A 412 18.46 -14.12 8.46
C ILE A 412 18.98 -12.88 7.75
N ILE A 413 19.52 -13.05 6.55
CA ILE A 413 19.94 -11.97 5.67
C ILE A 413 19.04 -12.00 4.45
N ALA A 414 18.29 -10.92 4.25
CA ALA A 414 17.48 -10.74 3.06
C ALA A 414 17.99 -9.52 2.27
N LYS A 415 18.07 -9.68 0.96
CA LYS A 415 18.52 -8.64 0.02
C LYS A 415 17.52 -8.54 -1.11
N ALA A 416 17.17 -7.34 -1.49
CA ALA A 416 16.29 -7.10 -2.62
C ALA A 416 16.74 -5.86 -3.37
N GLY A 417 16.32 -5.74 -4.61
CA GLY A 417 16.55 -4.55 -5.39
C GLY A 417 15.69 -4.56 -6.64
N TYR A 418 15.50 -3.38 -7.18
CA TYR A 418 14.84 -3.22 -8.48
C TYR A 418 15.52 -2.13 -9.32
N LEU A 419 15.31 -2.26 -10.62
CA LEU A 419 15.59 -1.24 -11.61
C LEU A 419 14.36 -1.12 -12.50
N GLN A 420 13.81 0.10 -12.62
CA GLN A 420 12.66 0.37 -13.47
C GLN A 420 12.87 1.59 -14.34
N ALA A 421 12.22 1.56 -15.50
CA ALA A 421 12.15 2.68 -16.42
C ALA A 421 10.72 2.84 -16.92
N THR A 422 10.26 4.09 -17.06
CA THR A 422 8.98 4.41 -17.67
C THR A 422 9.13 5.51 -18.71
N TYR A 423 8.24 5.49 -19.71
CA TYR A 423 8.22 6.45 -20.80
C TYR A 423 6.80 6.84 -21.18
N LEU A 424 6.49 8.14 -21.15
CA LEU A 424 5.21 8.71 -21.58
C LEU A 424 5.19 8.88 -23.11
N LEU A 425 4.46 7.98 -23.79
CA LEU A 425 4.32 7.96 -25.25
C LEU A 425 3.70 9.25 -25.82
N THR A 426 2.85 9.90 -25.03
CA THR A 426 2.08 11.07 -25.43
C THR A 426 2.81 12.40 -25.16
N GLY A 427 4.02 12.32 -24.57
CA GLY A 427 4.95 13.45 -24.44
C GLY A 427 4.65 14.40 -23.28
N GLU A 428 3.88 13.97 -22.29
CA GLU A 428 3.78 14.66 -20.99
C GLU A 428 5.11 14.57 -20.25
N THR A 429 5.31 15.46 -19.28
CA THR A 429 6.48 15.41 -18.40
C THR A 429 6.20 14.46 -17.24
N ARG A 430 7.11 13.52 -17.00
CA ARG A 430 7.05 12.61 -15.87
C ARG A 430 7.57 13.34 -14.61
N PRO A 431 6.72 13.58 -13.60
CA PRO A 431 7.19 14.14 -12.33
C PRO A 431 7.97 13.09 -11.54
N GLU A 432 8.83 13.54 -10.65
CA GLU A 432 9.52 12.65 -9.71
C GLU A 432 8.52 11.93 -8.79
N ASN A 433 7.60 12.69 -8.23
CA ASN A 433 6.51 12.18 -7.39
C ASN A 433 5.17 12.61 -8.01
N GLY A 434 4.22 11.69 -8.06
CA GLY A 434 2.91 11.96 -8.60
C GLY A 434 2.68 11.40 -10.00
N ALA A 435 1.45 11.54 -10.48
CA ALA A 435 1.07 11.15 -11.83
C ALA A 435 1.35 12.29 -12.83
N PRO A 436 1.55 12.00 -14.11
CA PRO A 436 1.68 13.01 -15.14
C PRO A 436 0.40 13.86 -15.24
N LYS A 437 0.54 15.14 -15.59
CA LYS A 437 -0.60 16.00 -15.91
C LYS A 437 -1.01 15.75 -17.34
N VAL A 438 -2.22 15.22 -17.52
CA VAL A 438 -2.76 14.89 -18.84
C VAL A 438 -3.05 16.16 -19.64
N LYS A 439 -2.40 16.30 -20.79
CA LYS A 439 -2.55 17.48 -21.67
C LYS A 439 -3.85 17.44 -22.48
N HIS A 440 -4.21 16.23 -22.95
CA HIS A 440 -5.37 16.01 -23.83
C HIS A 440 -6.27 14.91 -23.24
N PRO A 441 -7.15 15.26 -22.30
CA PRO A 441 -7.99 14.27 -21.61
C PRO A 441 -8.89 13.50 -22.57
N PHE A 442 -9.05 12.21 -22.31
CA PHE A 442 -10.10 11.39 -22.93
C PHE A 442 -11.44 11.72 -22.28
N LEU A 443 -12.46 11.99 -23.08
CA LEU A 443 -13.78 12.42 -22.60
C LEU A 443 -13.71 13.61 -21.62
N GLY A 444 -12.91 14.61 -21.98
CA GLY A 444 -12.83 15.87 -21.22
C GLY A 444 -14.16 16.62 -21.21
N PRO A 445 -14.36 17.55 -20.26
CA PRO A 445 -15.60 18.34 -20.19
C PRO A 445 -15.83 19.08 -21.50
N GLU A 446 -17.06 19.01 -22.00
CA GLU A 446 -17.52 19.77 -23.15
C GLU A 446 -17.41 21.27 -22.81
N GLY A 447 -16.80 22.06 -23.69
CA GLY A 447 -16.70 23.52 -23.56
C GLY A 447 -15.30 24.06 -23.21
N ALA A 448 -14.34 23.25 -22.91
CA ALA A 448 -12.95 23.70 -22.69
C ALA A 448 -12.19 23.98 -24.02
N GLY A 449 -12.86 24.07 -25.17
CA GLY A 449 -12.25 24.36 -26.49
C GLY A 449 -11.23 23.31 -26.94
N GLY A 450 -11.14 22.18 -26.24
CA GLY A 450 -10.16 21.13 -26.50
C GLY A 450 -10.73 20.01 -27.36
N ALA A 451 -10.00 19.61 -28.40
CA ALA A 451 -10.26 18.38 -29.11
C ALA A 451 -10.23 17.21 -28.08
N HIS A 452 -11.15 16.25 -28.23
CA HIS A 452 -11.10 15.00 -27.46
C HIS A 452 -9.73 14.37 -27.65
N GLY A 453 -8.99 14.20 -26.54
CA GLY A 453 -7.68 13.55 -26.56
C GLY A 453 -7.81 12.05 -26.29
N TRP A 454 -6.67 11.40 -26.24
CA TRP A 454 -6.54 9.97 -25.93
C TRP A 454 -6.13 9.72 -24.48
N GLY A 455 -6.03 10.80 -23.68
CA GLY A 455 -5.37 10.73 -22.40
C GLY A 455 -3.84 10.60 -22.55
N ALA A 456 -3.16 10.35 -21.45
CA ALA A 456 -1.73 10.06 -21.46
C ALA A 456 -1.47 8.55 -21.39
N TRP A 457 -0.47 8.09 -22.14
CA TRP A 457 -0.07 6.69 -22.21
C TRP A 457 1.39 6.54 -21.79
N GLU A 458 1.65 5.59 -20.91
CA GLU A 458 2.98 5.31 -20.37
C GLU A 458 3.29 3.84 -20.50
N LEU A 459 4.49 3.52 -20.96
CA LEU A 459 5.05 2.18 -20.92
C LEU A 459 6.03 2.08 -19.75
N GLY A 460 6.06 0.95 -19.08
CA GLY A 460 6.97 0.65 -18.00
C GLY A 460 7.63 -0.70 -18.15
N PHE A 461 8.85 -0.79 -17.65
CA PHE A 461 9.56 -2.05 -17.46
C PHE A 461 10.26 -2.03 -16.11
N ARG A 462 10.19 -3.14 -15.36
CA ARG A 462 10.88 -3.32 -14.08
C ARG A 462 11.49 -4.71 -14.01
N TYR A 463 12.73 -4.75 -13.55
CA TYR A 463 13.40 -5.95 -13.08
C TYR A 463 13.52 -5.87 -11.57
N ASP A 464 13.07 -6.89 -10.89
CA ASP A 464 13.18 -7.07 -9.44
C ASP A 464 13.98 -8.33 -9.15
N LYS A 465 14.74 -8.30 -8.06
CA LYS A 465 15.35 -9.48 -7.48
C LYS A 465 15.21 -9.45 -5.97
N ILE A 466 14.91 -10.61 -5.38
CA ILE A 466 14.95 -10.81 -3.94
C ILE A 466 15.62 -12.13 -3.61
N GLN A 467 16.40 -12.12 -2.54
CA GLN A 467 17.06 -13.27 -1.96
C GLN A 467 16.88 -13.22 -0.46
N ALA A 468 16.54 -14.34 0.15
CA ALA A 468 16.55 -14.50 1.59
C ALA A 468 17.33 -15.77 1.95
N LYS A 469 18.26 -15.64 2.90
CA LYS A 469 19.07 -16.80 3.32
C LYS A 469 19.34 -16.82 4.81
N GLU A 470 19.49 -18.01 5.32
CA GLU A 470 20.05 -18.33 6.62
C GLU A 470 21.46 -18.90 6.44
N PRO A 471 22.52 -18.17 6.79
CA PRO A 471 23.91 -18.62 6.59
C PRO A 471 24.41 -19.55 7.72
N GLY A 472 23.52 -20.23 8.40
CA GLY A 472 23.85 -21.09 9.55
C GLY A 472 24.10 -22.55 9.22
N THR A 473 24.49 -23.31 10.24
CA THR A 473 24.67 -24.75 10.18
C THR A 473 23.43 -25.50 10.64
N ASN A 474 23.26 -26.74 10.17
CA ASN A 474 22.08 -27.60 10.35
C ASN A 474 21.66 -27.94 11.80
N GLN A 475 22.27 -27.35 12.82
CA GLN A 475 22.04 -27.74 14.22
C GLN A 475 20.69 -27.28 14.80
N LEU A 476 19.90 -26.52 14.04
CA LEU A 476 18.75 -25.77 14.57
C LEU A 476 17.40 -26.16 13.99
N THR A 477 17.37 -27.25 13.24
CA THR A 477 16.16 -27.79 12.59
C THR A 477 15.13 -28.39 13.53
N ALA A 478 15.53 -28.79 14.70
CA ALA A 478 14.63 -29.43 15.68
C ALA A 478 13.63 -28.44 16.29
N PHE A 479 13.79 -27.15 16.07
CA PHE A 479 13.03 -26.11 16.77
C PHE A 479 11.66 -25.83 16.17
N THR A 480 11.45 -26.15 14.88
CA THR A 480 10.17 -25.92 14.21
C THR A 480 9.85 -27.12 13.34
N PRO A 481 8.78 -27.88 13.62
CA PRO A 481 8.34 -28.96 12.73
C PRO A 481 8.15 -28.44 11.31
N GLY A 482 8.78 -29.08 10.32
CA GLY A 482 8.75 -28.65 8.92
C GLY A 482 9.73 -27.54 8.53
N PHE A 483 10.61 -27.13 9.41
CA PHE A 483 11.64 -26.14 9.13
C PHE A 483 12.78 -26.72 8.27
N VAL A 484 13.15 -26.00 7.21
CA VAL A 484 14.34 -26.29 6.41
C VAL A 484 15.56 -25.67 7.09
N PRO A 485 16.61 -26.44 7.39
CA PRO A 485 17.71 -26.01 8.28
C PRO A 485 18.57 -24.89 7.73
N THR A 486 18.75 -24.88 6.44
CA THR A 486 19.47 -23.83 5.71
C THR A 486 18.71 -23.55 4.43
N PHE A 487 18.55 -22.29 4.10
CA PHE A 487 17.87 -21.90 2.87
C PHE A 487 18.60 -20.73 2.21
N ASP A 488 18.45 -20.65 0.91
CA ASP A 488 18.95 -19.56 0.08
C ASP A 488 17.95 -19.35 -1.07
N ASP A 489 16.79 -18.82 -0.72
CA ASP A 489 15.65 -18.67 -1.61
C ASP A 489 15.77 -17.41 -2.46
N HIS A 490 15.56 -17.57 -3.77
CA HIS A 490 15.71 -16.49 -4.73
C HIS A 490 14.46 -16.36 -5.61
N THR A 491 14.13 -15.13 -5.95
CA THR A 491 13.15 -14.83 -6.99
C THR A 491 13.63 -13.67 -7.84
N ASP A 492 13.60 -13.85 -9.15
CA ASP A 492 13.76 -12.80 -10.15
C ASP A 492 12.39 -12.51 -10.76
N ARG A 493 11.99 -11.23 -10.86
CA ARG A 493 10.74 -10.80 -11.50
C ARG A 493 11.02 -9.82 -12.63
N PHE A 494 10.38 -10.05 -13.77
CA PHE A 494 10.37 -9.12 -14.91
C PHE A 494 8.94 -8.66 -15.11
N THR A 495 8.71 -7.35 -15.08
CA THR A 495 7.38 -6.76 -15.25
C THR A 495 7.37 -5.80 -16.41
N ALA A 496 6.45 -5.98 -17.34
CA ALA A 496 6.09 -5.01 -18.36
C ALA A 496 4.75 -4.37 -17.99
N ALA A 497 4.64 -3.05 -18.15
CA ALA A 497 3.47 -2.30 -17.74
C ALA A 497 2.98 -1.36 -18.84
N ILE A 498 1.66 -1.19 -18.89
CA ILE A 498 0.98 -0.15 -19.65
C ILE A 498 0.09 0.62 -18.70
N ASN A 499 0.30 1.93 -18.62
CA ASN A 499 -0.52 2.83 -17.86
C ASN A 499 -1.26 3.77 -18.80
N TRP A 500 -2.56 3.87 -18.62
CA TRP A 500 -3.40 4.82 -19.32
C TRP A 500 -4.02 5.79 -18.32
N TYR A 501 -3.81 7.07 -18.55
CA TYR A 501 -4.37 8.17 -17.77
C TYR A 501 -5.42 8.89 -18.64
N PRO A 502 -6.72 8.47 -18.59
CA PRO A 502 -7.79 9.17 -19.32
C PRO A 502 -7.84 10.65 -18.99
N ASN A 503 -7.63 10.98 -17.73
CA ASN A 503 -7.58 12.33 -17.19
C ASN A 503 -6.75 12.34 -15.88
N ASN A 504 -6.71 13.45 -15.16
CA ASN A 504 -5.93 13.56 -13.92
C ASN A 504 -6.51 12.79 -12.72
N TRP A 505 -7.70 12.21 -12.85
CA TRP A 505 -8.45 11.53 -11.76
C TRP A 505 -8.48 10.02 -11.91
N ILE A 506 -8.45 9.55 -13.15
CA ILE A 506 -8.59 8.14 -13.49
C ILE A 506 -7.28 7.63 -14.07
N ARG A 507 -6.89 6.44 -13.64
CA ARG A 507 -5.77 5.69 -14.20
C ARG A 507 -6.18 4.23 -14.35
N TYR A 508 -5.92 3.66 -15.52
CA TYR A 508 -5.94 2.23 -15.76
C TYR A 508 -4.51 1.72 -15.88
N MET A 509 -4.21 0.61 -15.21
CA MET A 509 -2.89 0.00 -15.18
C MET A 509 -3.02 -1.47 -15.58
N LEU A 510 -2.09 -1.93 -16.39
CA LEU A 510 -1.95 -3.32 -16.82
C LEU A 510 -0.50 -3.73 -16.67
N ASP A 511 -0.22 -4.66 -15.77
CA ASP A 511 1.09 -5.24 -15.54
C ASP A 511 1.07 -6.72 -15.94
N PHE A 512 2.09 -7.14 -16.67
CA PHE A 512 2.39 -8.54 -16.93
C PHE A 512 3.75 -8.86 -16.33
N SER A 513 3.81 -9.83 -15.42
CA SER A 513 5.02 -10.23 -14.73
C SER A 513 5.35 -11.69 -14.99
N VAL A 514 6.64 -11.97 -15.10
CA VAL A 514 7.21 -13.32 -15.10
C VAL A 514 8.15 -13.43 -13.91
N ASP A 515 7.80 -14.30 -12.98
CA ASP A 515 8.61 -14.60 -11.80
C ASP A 515 9.36 -15.91 -12.01
N ARG A 516 10.63 -15.89 -11.67
CA ARG A 516 11.47 -17.09 -11.67
C ARG A 516 11.82 -17.44 -10.23
N LEU A 517 11.04 -18.36 -9.65
CA LEU A 517 11.32 -18.90 -8.33
C LEU A 517 12.43 -19.93 -8.43
N LYS A 518 13.51 -19.73 -7.68
CA LYS A 518 14.68 -20.59 -7.60
C LYS A 518 14.91 -21.03 -6.16
N ASP A 519 15.32 -22.27 -6.01
CA ASP A 519 15.69 -22.85 -4.72
C ASP A 519 14.66 -22.60 -3.58
N PRO A 520 13.34 -22.88 -3.81
CA PRO A 520 12.34 -22.64 -2.79
C PRO A 520 12.51 -23.61 -1.61
N SER A 521 12.49 -23.06 -0.39
CA SER A 521 12.48 -23.86 0.86
C SER A 521 11.07 -24.08 1.41
N VAL A 522 10.05 -23.57 0.74
CA VAL A 522 8.65 -23.75 1.14
C VAL A 522 8.21 -25.16 0.75
N GLN A 523 7.69 -25.91 1.71
CA GLN A 523 7.25 -27.28 1.47
C GLN A 523 6.22 -27.37 0.33
N GLY A 524 6.47 -28.25 -0.63
CA GLY A 524 5.59 -28.46 -1.78
C GLY A 524 5.76 -27.46 -2.91
N GLN A 525 6.78 -26.59 -2.85
CA GLN A 525 7.17 -25.74 -3.96
C GLN A 525 8.44 -26.27 -4.63
N GLU A 526 8.42 -26.25 -5.96
CA GLU A 526 9.56 -26.58 -6.82
C GLU A 526 10.01 -25.33 -7.58
N PRO A 527 11.27 -25.29 -8.06
CA PRO A 527 11.72 -24.22 -8.94
C PRO A 527 10.83 -24.12 -10.18
N GLN A 528 10.22 -22.95 -10.39
CA GLN A 528 9.27 -22.76 -11.48
C GLN A 528 9.14 -21.29 -11.89
N ASN A 529 8.42 -21.07 -12.99
CA ASN A 529 8.01 -19.74 -13.41
C ASN A 529 6.54 -19.52 -13.06
N PHE A 530 6.25 -18.38 -12.44
CA PHE A 530 4.90 -17.87 -12.28
C PHE A 530 4.66 -16.76 -13.31
N PHE A 531 3.46 -16.77 -13.89
CA PHE A 531 2.99 -15.68 -14.75
C PHE A 531 1.86 -14.95 -14.02
N VAL A 532 1.97 -13.65 -13.91
CA VAL A 532 1.04 -12.82 -13.16
C VAL A 532 0.54 -11.68 -14.04
N LEU A 533 -0.77 -11.60 -14.21
CA LEU A 533 -1.43 -10.48 -14.87
C LEU A 533 -2.20 -9.68 -13.83
N LEU A 534 -1.85 -8.42 -13.68
CA LEU A 534 -2.51 -7.49 -12.78
C LEU A 534 -3.16 -6.38 -13.59
N GLN A 535 -4.43 -6.14 -13.34
CA GLN A 535 -5.15 -5.00 -13.89
C GLN A 535 -5.67 -4.16 -12.72
N ARG A 536 -5.59 -2.85 -12.83
CA ARG A 536 -6.11 -1.91 -11.83
C ARG A 536 -6.82 -0.75 -12.48
N LEU A 537 -8.05 -0.51 -12.04
CA LEU A 537 -8.72 0.76 -12.25
C LEU A 537 -8.60 1.59 -10.97
N GLN A 538 -8.03 2.77 -11.10
CA GLN A 538 -7.87 3.72 -10.01
C GLN A 538 -8.66 5.00 -10.30
N PHE A 539 -9.41 5.43 -9.30
CA PHE A 539 -10.01 6.77 -9.24
C PHE A 539 -9.45 7.49 -8.02
N ARG A 540 -9.02 8.74 -8.18
CA ARG A 540 -8.53 9.62 -7.10
C ARG A 540 -9.20 10.98 -7.17
N PHE A 541 -9.37 11.64 -6.04
CA PHE A 541 -9.97 12.98 -5.93
C PHE A 541 -9.32 13.79 -4.83
#